data_413f8b923a0f0159befae323b2f9ceba
#
_entry.id   413f8b923a0f0159befae323b2f9ceba
#
_cell.length_a   1.000
_cell.length_b   1.000
_cell.length_c   1.000
_cell.angle_alpha   90.00
_cell.angle_beta   90.00
_cell.angle_gamma   90.00
#
_symmetry.space_group_name_H-M   'P 1'
#
loop_
_entity.id
_entity.type
_entity.pdbx_description
1 polymer ?
#
loop_
_entity_poly.entity_id
_entity_poly.type
_entity_poly.pdbx_seq_one_letter_code
_entity_poly.pdbx_strand_id
1 'polypeptide(L)'
;SILWDLNYFKYCFLKATGIDFREDLLEDDFDALCQTLMGSMETQPVFMYRDFQSRNIMVKDGEPFLIDFQGGRKGPIYYDVASFLWQAKANYPDSLRQELIDEYLDALRPYKPIEKTEFLSRLRHVVLFRTLQVLGAYGFRGYFEKKAHFIESIPFAIENLRQLLQGGFPEYPYLCEVLQRMTELKQFAVVRNRRNLTVTVMSFSYRKGIPTDESGNGGGYVFDCRAVHNPGRYEQYKSLTGRDLSLIHISEPTRLDVI
;
A
#
# COMPACT_ATOMS: atom_id res chain seq x y z
N SER A 1 20.80 -9.92 -3.21
CA SER A 1 20.52 -11.14 -3.92
C SER A 1 19.17 -11.71 -3.47
N ILE A 2 18.50 -12.48 -4.31
CA ILE A 2 17.15 -13.03 -4.06
C ILE A 2 17.14 -13.85 -2.77
N LEU A 3 18.07 -14.79 -2.61
CA LEU A 3 18.16 -15.63 -1.40
C LEU A 3 18.33 -14.82 -0.13
N TRP A 4 19.02 -13.69 -0.17
CA TRP A 4 19.16 -12.81 0.99
C TRP A 4 17.80 -12.22 1.42
N ASP A 5 16.99 -11.79 0.46
CA ASP A 5 15.64 -11.25 0.74
C ASP A 5 14.70 -12.35 1.28
N LEU A 6 14.79 -13.59 0.76
CA LEU A 6 14.02 -14.72 1.26
C LEU A 6 14.44 -15.09 2.70
N ASN A 7 15.73 -15.10 3.00
CA ASN A 7 16.21 -15.28 4.37
C ASN A 7 15.81 -14.12 5.28
N TYR A 8 15.81 -12.90 4.77
CA TYR A 8 15.32 -11.73 5.50
C TYR A 8 13.84 -11.89 5.88
N PHE A 9 13.00 -12.38 4.95
CA PHE A 9 11.62 -12.76 5.25
C PHE A 9 11.56 -13.87 6.33
N LYS A 10 12.33 -14.95 6.17
CA LYS A 10 12.35 -16.07 7.13
C LYS A 10 12.65 -15.59 8.55
N TYR A 11 13.71 -14.80 8.73
CA TYR A 11 14.17 -14.40 10.07
C TYR A 11 13.40 -13.21 10.65
N CYS A 12 13.04 -12.22 9.84
CA CYS A 12 12.42 -11.00 10.34
C CYS A 12 10.89 -11.08 10.42
N PHE A 13 10.26 -12.01 9.67
CA PHE A 13 8.81 -12.13 9.64
C PHE A 13 8.34 -13.53 10.02
N LEU A 14 8.69 -14.56 9.25
CA LEU A 14 8.14 -15.91 9.42
C LEU A 14 8.40 -16.47 10.83
N LYS A 15 9.65 -16.44 11.31
CA LYS A 15 9.97 -16.88 12.67
C LYS A 15 9.27 -16.05 13.75
N ALA A 16 9.04 -14.77 13.52
CA ALA A 16 8.32 -13.91 14.46
C ALA A 16 6.82 -14.25 14.57
N THR A 17 6.25 -14.99 13.63
CA THR A 17 4.85 -15.45 13.69
C THR A 17 4.64 -16.61 14.69
N GLY A 18 5.70 -17.30 15.08
CA GLY A 18 5.64 -18.48 15.95
C GLY A 18 5.20 -19.76 15.22
N ILE A 19 5.15 -19.77 13.89
CA ILE A 19 4.86 -20.98 13.12
C ILE A 19 6.06 -21.92 13.14
N ASP A 20 5.80 -23.19 13.45
CA ASP A 20 6.80 -24.25 13.31
C ASP A 20 6.94 -24.65 11.84
N PHE A 21 8.18 -24.77 11.38
CA PHE A 21 8.53 -25.24 10.03
C PHE A 21 9.90 -25.92 10.02
N ARG A 22 10.10 -26.79 9.04
CA ARG A 22 11.37 -27.43 8.78
C ARG A 22 12.24 -26.53 7.92
N GLU A 23 13.38 -26.11 8.43
CA GLU A 23 14.27 -25.17 7.72
C GLU A 23 14.85 -25.78 6.46
N ASP A 24 15.22 -27.07 6.48
CA ASP A 24 15.78 -27.78 5.34
C ASP A 24 14.82 -27.77 4.13
N LEU A 25 13.56 -28.14 4.34
CA LEU A 25 12.55 -28.14 3.25
C LEU A 25 12.22 -26.73 2.76
N LEU A 26 12.24 -25.74 3.64
CA LEU A 26 12.00 -24.35 3.26
C LEU A 26 13.16 -23.80 2.42
N GLU A 27 14.39 -24.16 2.74
CA GLU A 27 15.59 -23.75 2.02
C GLU A 27 15.62 -24.39 0.61
N ASP A 28 15.23 -25.67 0.47
CA ASP A 28 15.09 -26.32 -0.83
C ASP A 28 14.11 -25.56 -1.74
N ASP A 29 12.95 -25.16 -1.21
CA ASP A 29 11.96 -24.39 -1.96
C ASP A 29 12.42 -22.95 -2.24
N PHE A 30 13.21 -22.34 -1.33
CA PHE A 30 13.84 -21.05 -1.59
C PHE A 30 14.84 -21.11 -2.73
N ASP A 31 15.63 -22.17 -2.80
CA ASP A 31 16.56 -22.38 -3.91
C ASP A 31 15.82 -22.62 -5.23
N ALA A 32 14.73 -23.39 -5.23
CA ALA A 32 13.88 -23.58 -6.39
C ALA A 32 13.26 -22.24 -6.87
N LEU A 33 12.78 -21.41 -5.95
CA LEU A 33 12.26 -20.07 -6.26
C LEU A 33 13.38 -19.17 -6.82
N CYS A 34 14.57 -19.20 -6.24
CA CYS A 34 15.72 -18.47 -6.77
C CYS A 34 16.04 -18.88 -8.21
N GLN A 35 16.06 -20.19 -8.51
CA GLN A 35 16.31 -20.70 -9.86
C GLN A 35 15.24 -20.23 -10.85
N THR A 36 13.96 -20.30 -10.47
CA THR A 36 12.85 -19.83 -11.31
C THR A 36 12.97 -18.33 -11.61
N LEU A 37 13.27 -17.52 -10.59
CA LEU A 37 13.45 -16.08 -10.76
C LEU A 37 14.67 -15.73 -11.59
N MET A 38 15.78 -16.47 -11.42
CA MET A 38 16.97 -16.29 -12.25
C MET A 38 16.74 -16.71 -13.70
N GLY A 39 15.98 -17.79 -13.94
CA GLY A 39 15.55 -18.20 -15.28
C GLY A 39 14.61 -17.19 -15.96
N SER A 40 13.93 -16.36 -15.16
CA SER A 40 13.13 -15.23 -15.65
C SER A 40 13.95 -13.97 -15.90
N MET A 41 15.24 -13.95 -15.49
CA MET A 41 16.17 -12.87 -15.82
C MET A 41 16.51 -12.95 -17.29
N GLU A 42 16.18 -11.91 -17.99
CA GLU A 42 16.34 -11.84 -19.43
C GLU A 42 17.79 -11.65 -19.84
N THR A 43 18.13 -12.13 -21.04
CA THR A 43 19.43 -11.84 -21.68
C THR A 43 19.64 -10.34 -21.91
N GLN A 44 18.54 -9.56 -21.98
CA GLN A 44 18.55 -8.10 -22.10
C GLN A 44 17.72 -7.49 -20.97
N PRO A 45 18.33 -7.20 -19.82
CA PRO A 45 17.63 -6.57 -18.70
C PRO A 45 17.26 -5.12 -19.04
N VAL A 46 16.07 -4.71 -18.60
CA VAL A 46 15.58 -3.32 -18.71
C VAL A 46 15.96 -2.49 -17.47
N PHE A 47 15.74 -1.18 -17.56
CA PHE A 47 15.79 -0.34 -16.36
C PHE A 47 14.63 -0.71 -15.44
N MET A 48 14.96 -1.11 -14.23
CA MET A 48 14.03 -1.42 -13.15
C MET A 48 14.10 -0.31 -12.11
N TYR A 49 12.96 0.33 -11.86
CA TYR A 49 12.84 1.45 -10.93
C TYR A 49 13.04 1.01 -9.47
N ARG A 50 12.61 -0.20 -9.11
CA ARG A 50 12.61 -0.91 -7.81
C ARG A 50 11.58 -0.41 -6.81
N ASP A 51 11.54 0.88 -6.54
CA ASP A 51 10.60 1.48 -5.60
C ASP A 51 9.42 2.13 -6.32
N PHE A 52 8.95 1.46 -7.40
CA PHE A 52 7.80 1.89 -8.17
C PHE A 52 6.52 1.65 -7.37
N GLN A 53 6.06 2.70 -6.73
CA GLN A 53 4.90 2.71 -5.84
C GLN A 53 4.21 4.07 -5.88
N SER A 54 2.92 4.11 -5.53
CA SER A 54 2.08 5.31 -5.68
C SER A 54 2.64 6.55 -4.97
N ARG A 55 3.27 6.41 -3.81
CA ARG A 55 3.89 7.53 -3.08
C ARG A 55 5.08 8.17 -3.80
N ASN A 56 5.68 7.47 -4.77
CA ASN A 56 6.81 7.95 -5.56
C ASN A 56 6.37 8.48 -6.92
N ILE A 57 5.07 8.64 -7.14
CA ILE A 57 4.46 9.25 -8.32
C ILE A 57 3.78 10.54 -7.89
N MET A 58 4.32 11.66 -8.36
CA MET A 58 3.74 12.98 -8.14
C MET A 58 2.95 13.38 -9.38
N VAL A 59 1.80 14.01 -9.19
CA VAL A 59 1.01 14.53 -10.31
C VAL A 59 1.04 16.05 -10.24
N LYS A 60 1.46 16.69 -11.33
CA LYS A 60 1.46 18.14 -11.49
C LYS A 60 0.83 18.49 -12.84
N ASP A 61 -0.19 19.34 -12.82
CA ASP A 61 -0.91 19.77 -14.03
C ASP A 61 -1.44 18.60 -14.88
N GLY A 62 -1.82 17.48 -14.23
CA GLY A 62 -2.29 16.26 -14.87
C GLY A 62 -1.18 15.31 -15.35
N GLU A 63 0.08 15.72 -15.31
CA GLU A 63 1.21 14.92 -15.74
C GLU A 63 1.89 14.19 -14.58
N PRO A 64 2.25 12.89 -14.74
CA PRO A 64 2.94 12.12 -13.70
C PRO A 64 4.45 12.39 -13.72
N PHE A 65 5.01 12.61 -12.54
CA PHE A 65 6.45 12.75 -12.30
C PHE A 65 6.92 11.68 -11.33
N LEU A 66 8.00 11.00 -11.67
CA LEU A 66 8.59 9.96 -10.86
C LEU A 66 9.72 10.54 -10.00
N ILE A 67 9.68 10.23 -8.68
CA ILE A 67 10.70 10.64 -7.71
C ILE A 67 11.31 9.41 -7.03
N ASP A 68 12.47 9.55 -6.38
CA ASP A 68 13.12 8.44 -5.63
C ASP A 68 13.64 7.31 -6.54
N PHE A 69 14.18 7.65 -7.70
CA PHE A 69 14.63 6.70 -8.74
C PHE A 69 16.11 6.27 -8.61
N GLN A 70 16.86 6.83 -7.67
CA GLN A 70 18.29 6.54 -7.48
C GLN A 70 18.58 5.08 -7.08
N GLY A 71 17.58 4.34 -6.62
CA GLY A 71 17.66 2.91 -6.35
C GLY A 71 17.59 2.03 -7.61
N GLY A 72 17.39 2.63 -8.79
CA GLY A 72 17.18 1.92 -10.04
C GLY A 72 18.35 1.02 -10.45
N ARG A 73 18.04 -0.09 -11.09
CA ARG A 73 19.00 -1.12 -11.54
C ARG A 73 18.54 -1.74 -12.86
N LYS A 74 19.41 -2.53 -13.45
CA LYS A 74 19.02 -3.46 -14.51
C LYS A 74 18.29 -4.66 -13.90
N GLY A 75 17.16 -5.04 -14.47
CA GLY A 75 16.35 -6.15 -13.98
C GLY A 75 15.26 -6.59 -14.96
N PRO A 76 14.40 -7.53 -14.54
CA PRO A 76 13.35 -8.07 -15.37
C PRO A 76 12.17 -7.11 -15.51
N ILE A 77 11.43 -7.23 -16.61
CA ILE A 77 10.22 -6.45 -16.91
C ILE A 77 9.07 -6.64 -15.90
N TYR A 78 9.14 -7.68 -15.08
CA TYR A 78 8.06 -8.09 -14.16
C TYR A 78 8.10 -7.36 -12.82
N TYR A 79 9.29 -6.92 -12.37
CA TYR A 79 9.51 -6.51 -10.98
C TYR A 79 8.74 -5.24 -10.60
N ASP A 80 8.78 -4.21 -11.44
CA ASP A 80 8.09 -2.95 -11.17
C ASP A 80 6.58 -3.10 -11.30
N VAL A 81 6.10 -3.93 -12.23
CA VAL A 81 4.69 -4.31 -12.35
C VAL A 81 4.21 -5.00 -11.07
N ALA A 82 4.97 -5.99 -10.57
CA ALA A 82 4.66 -6.65 -9.30
C ALA A 82 4.66 -5.67 -8.13
N SER A 83 5.66 -4.77 -8.07
CA SER A 83 5.80 -3.77 -7.00
C SER A 83 4.64 -2.80 -6.95
N PHE A 84 4.16 -2.34 -8.11
CA PHE A 84 3.09 -1.36 -8.20
C PHE A 84 1.72 -2.00 -7.98
N LEU A 85 1.41 -3.09 -8.70
CA LEU A 85 0.07 -3.67 -8.70
C LEU A 85 -0.27 -4.46 -7.43
N TRP A 86 0.73 -4.94 -6.68
CA TRP A 86 0.52 -5.66 -5.42
C TRP A 86 0.96 -4.87 -4.18
N GLN A 87 0.92 -3.53 -4.24
CA GLN A 87 1.10 -2.70 -3.06
C GLN A 87 0.04 -3.04 -2.00
N ALA A 88 0.49 -3.39 -0.79
CA ALA A 88 -0.39 -3.88 0.27
C ALA A 88 -1.55 -2.90 0.57
N LYS A 89 -1.26 -1.65 0.85
CA LYS A 89 -2.28 -0.65 1.22
C LYS A 89 -3.10 -0.13 0.03
N ALA A 90 -2.61 -0.23 -1.20
CA ALA A 90 -3.34 0.23 -2.38
C ALA A 90 -4.56 -0.65 -2.67
N ASN A 91 -4.46 -1.96 -2.33
CA ASN A 91 -5.56 -2.93 -2.45
C ASN A 91 -6.32 -2.81 -3.78
N TYR A 92 -5.58 -2.77 -4.88
CA TYR A 92 -6.18 -2.66 -6.21
C TYR A 92 -7.08 -3.86 -6.50
N PRO A 93 -8.31 -3.64 -7.02
CA PRO A 93 -9.17 -4.73 -7.45
C PRO A 93 -8.55 -5.47 -8.66
N ASP A 94 -8.86 -6.76 -8.81
CA ASP A 94 -8.28 -7.59 -9.87
C ASP A 94 -8.61 -7.06 -11.28
N SER A 95 -9.80 -6.48 -11.47
CA SER A 95 -10.17 -5.85 -12.74
C SER A 95 -9.19 -4.74 -13.14
N LEU A 96 -8.83 -3.86 -12.20
CA LEU A 96 -7.85 -2.80 -12.45
C LEU A 96 -6.44 -3.35 -12.67
N ARG A 97 -6.05 -4.41 -11.93
CA ARG A 97 -4.75 -5.06 -12.17
C ARG A 97 -4.66 -5.61 -13.58
N GLN A 98 -5.72 -6.28 -14.07
CA GLN A 98 -5.76 -6.83 -15.43
C GLN A 98 -5.71 -5.73 -16.50
N GLU A 99 -6.48 -4.66 -16.34
CA GLU A 99 -6.46 -3.50 -17.22
C GLU A 99 -5.06 -2.89 -17.32
N LEU A 100 -4.41 -2.63 -16.19
CA LEU A 100 -3.06 -2.05 -16.16
C LEU A 100 -1.98 -3.01 -16.70
N ILE A 101 -2.17 -4.33 -16.57
CA ILE A 101 -1.28 -5.31 -17.20
C ILE A 101 -1.46 -5.28 -18.72
N ASP A 102 -2.67 -5.17 -19.22
CA ASP A 102 -2.94 -5.08 -20.65
C ASP A 102 -2.33 -3.81 -21.27
N GLU A 103 -2.52 -2.66 -20.62
CA GLU A 103 -1.89 -1.40 -20.99
C GLU A 103 -0.35 -1.49 -20.98
N TYR A 104 0.21 -2.12 -19.96
CA TYR A 104 1.65 -2.34 -19.89
C TYR A 104 2.17 -3.21 -21.03
N LEU A 105 1.48 -4.30 -21.35
CA LEU A 105 1.86 -5.21 -22.45
C LEU A 105 1.72 -4.53 -23.82
N ASP A 106 0.71 -3.71 -24.01
CA ASP A 106 0.55 -2.93 -25.24
C ASP A 106 1.66 -1.88 -25.40
N ALA A 107 2.03 -1.19 -24.32
CA ALA A 107 3.15 -0.26 -24.33
C ALA A 107 4.51 -0.96 -24.51
N LEU A 108 4.64 -2.19 -24.02
CA LEU A 108 5.87 -2.98 -24.15
C LEU A 108 6.05 -3.59 -25.55
N ARG A 109 4.96 -3.87 -26.26
CA ARG A 109 4.94 -4.59 -27.55
C ARG A 109 5.94 -4.08 -28.59
N PRO A 110 6.13 -2.76 -28.82
CA PRO A 110 7.10 -2.24 -29.79
C PRO A 110 8.56 -2.55 -29.41
N TYR A 111 8.85 -2.77 -28.14
CA TYR A 111 10.20 -2.98 -27.63
C TYR A 111 10.49 -4.46 -27.39
N LYS A 112 9.50 -5.18 -26.87
CA LYS A 112 9.61 -6.57 -26.49
C LYS A 112 8.24 -7.25 -26.53
N PRO A 113 7.86 -7.85 -27.67
CA PRO A 113 6.62 -8.60 -27.74
C PRO A 113 6.69 -9.84 -26.85
N ILE A 114 5.68 -10.01 -25.99
CA ILE A 114 5.51 -11.19 -25.13
C ILE A 114 4.02 -11.53 -25.06
N GLU A 115 3.70 -12.80 -25.11
CA GLU A 115 2.33 -13.27 -24.93
C GLU A 115 1.86 -13.09 -23.49
N LYS A 116 0.61 -12.63 -23.31
CA LYS A 116 0.03 -12.35 -21.98
C LYS A 116 0.10 -13.56 -21.04
N THR A 117 -0.18 -14.75 -21.55
CA THR A 117 -0.12 -16.00 -20.77
C THR A 117 1.29 -16.28 -20.26
N GLU A 118 2.30 -16.10 -21.11
CA GLU A 118 3.71 -16.23 -20.72
C GLU A 118 4.09 -15.15 -19.69
N PHE A 119 3.70 -13.90 -19.92
CA PHE A 119 3.96 -12.81 -18.99
C PHE A 119 3.39 -13.11 -17.61
N LEU A 120 2.12 -13.50 -17.53
CA LEU A 120 1.43 -13.78 -16.27
C LEU A 120 2.03 -15.00 -15.55
N SER A 121 2.45 -16.02 -16.29
CA SER A 121 3.08 -17.22 -15.70
C SER A 121 4.38 -16.88 -14.98
N ARG A 122 5.17 -15.95 -15.50
CA ARG A 122 6.42 -15.48 -14.88
C ARG A 122 6.16 -14.41 -13.81
N LEU A 123 5.22 -13.49 -14.06
CA LEU A 123 4.87 -12.42 -13.14
C LEU A 123 4.47 -12.97 -11.77
N ARG A 124 3.69 -14.05 -11.71
CA ARG A 124 3.22 -14.63 -10.44
C ARG A 124 4.36 -15.02 -9.49
N HIS A 125 5.48 -15.54 -9.99
CA HIS A 125 6.64 -15.87 -9.17
C HIS A 125 7.34 -14.61 -8.64
N VAL A 126 7.39 -13.56 -9.45
CA VAL A 126 7.93 -12.26 -9.03
C VAL A 126 7.01 -11.60 -8.00
N VAL A 127 5.69 -11.72 -8.15
CA VAL A 127 4.72 -11.25 -7.15
C VAL A 127 4.89 -11.98 -5.83
N LEU A 128 5.05 -13.31 -5.85
CA LEU A 128 5.34 -14.09 -4.65
C LEU A 128 6.61 -13.58 -3.96
N PHE A 129 7.70 -13.50 -4.70
CA PHE A 129 8.98 -13.00 -4.17
C PHE A 129 8.85 -11.58 -3.57
N ARG A 130 8.21 -10.65 -4.30
CA ARG A 130 8.00 -9.27 -3.82
C ARG A 130 7.14 -9.23 -2.56
N THR A 131 6.12 -10.07 -2.47
CA THR A 131 5.27 -10.16 -1.27
C THR A 131 6.08 -10.62 -0.06
N LEU A 132 6.93 -11.66 -0.22
CA LEU A 132 7.80 -12.12 0.86
C LEU A 132 8.84 -11.06 1.25
N GLN A 133 9.44 -10.38 0.28
CA GLN A 133 10.39 -9.29 0.52
C GLN A 133 9.74 -8.15 1.31
N VAL A 134 8.52 -7.75 0.95
CA VAL A 134 7.74 -6.71 1.66
C VAL A 134 7.39 -7.16 3.07
N LEU A 135 6.94 -8.41 3.27
CA LEU A 135 6.65 -8.95 4.59
C LEU A 135 7.91 -8.98 5.48
N GLY A 136 9.06 -9.35 4.93
CA GLY A 136 10.35 -9.27 5.65
C GLY A 136 10.64 -7.86 6.14
N ALA A 137 10.46 -6.85 5.27
CA ALA A 137 10.65 -5.45 5.62
C ALA A 137 9.63 -4.98 6.68
N TYR A 138 8.36 -5.41 6.56
CA TYR A 138 7.32 -5.09 7.55
C TYR A 138 7.59 -5.78 8.89
N GLY A 139 8.08 -7.01 8.89
CA GLY A 139 8.50 -7.70 10.09
C GLY A 139 9.62 -6.94 10.82
N PHE A 140 10.68 -6.62 10.12
CA PHE A 140 11.79 -5.88 10.73
C PHE A 140 11.35 -4.51 11.26
N ARG A 141 10.75 -3.69 10.40
CA ARG A 141 10.37 -2.33 10.78
C ARG A 141 9.19 -2.28 11.76
N GLY A 142 8.27 -3.24 11.67
CA GLY A 142 7.10 -3.32 12.56
C GLY A 142 7.45 -3.93 13.91
N TYR A 143 8.01 -5.14 13.93
CA TYR A 143 8.23 -5.88 15.19
C TYR A 143 9.49 -5.43 15.92
N PHE A 144 10.60 -5.16 15.19
CA PHE A 144 11.87 -4.79 15.83
C PHE A 144 12.03 -3.27 16.00
N GLU A 145 11.72 -2.46 14.96
CA GLU A 145 11.77 -1.00 15.06
C GLU A 145 10.49 -0.39 15.66
N LYS A 146 9.44 -1.20 15.90
CA LYS A 146 8.15 -0.79 16.49
C LYS A 146 7.42 0.34 15.74
N LYS A 147 7.58 0.40 14.42
CA LYS A 147 6.90 1.39 13.57
C LYS A 147 5.49 0.92 13.24
N ALA A 148 4.48 1.51 13.87
CA ALA A 148 3.07 1.08 13.82
C ALA A 148 2.52 0.95 12.38
N HIS A 149 2.83 1.88 11.48
CA HIS A 149 2.31 1.89 10.11
C HIS A 149 2.75 0.67 9.27
N PHE A 150 3.89 0.01 9.62
CA PHE A 150 4.28 -1.25 8.99
C PHE A 150 3.45 -2.41 9.51
N ILE A 151 3.20 -2.46 10.83
CA ILE A 151 2.33 -3.47 11.44
C ILE A 151 0.93 -3.42 10.83
N GLU A 152 0.36 -2.22 10.70
CA GLU A 152 -0.95 -2.00 10.07
C GLU A 152 -1.02 -2.42 8.59
N SER A 153 0.12 -2.50 7.92
CA SER A 153 0.21 -2.90 6.51
C SER A 153 0.26 -4.42 6.32
N ILE A 154 0.65 -5.17 7.36
CA ILE A 154 0.81 -6.63 7.30
C ILE A 154 -0.48 -7.34 6.87
N PRO A 155 -1.67 -7.06 7.45
CA PRO A 155 -2.89 -7.76 7.06
C PRO A 155 -3.23 -7.63 5.57
N PHE A 156 -2.93 -6.50 4.95
CA PHE A 156 -3.16 -6.30 3.52
C PHE A 156 -2.17 -7.09 2.65
N ALA A 157 -0.90 -7.17 3.07
CA ALA A 157 0.09 -8.00 2.39
C ALA A 157 -0.25 -9.49 2.50
N ILE A 158 -0.73 -9.93 3.66
CA ILE A 158 -1.22 -11.30 3.89
C ILE A 158 -2.44 -11.61 3.03
N GLU A 159 -3.37 -10.67 2.85
CA GLU A 159 -4.53 -10.86 1.96
C GLU A 159 -4.11 -11.02 0.50
N ASN A 160 -3.19 -10.19 0.01
CA ASN A 160 -2.61 -10.35 -1.33
C ASN A 160 -1.94 -11.73 -1.47
N LEU A 161 -1.20 -12.17 -0.45
CA LEU A 161 -0.57 -13.49 -0.45
C LEU A 161 -1.60 -14.61 -0.47
N ARG A 162 -2.66 -14.53 0.32
CA ARG A 162 -3.76 -15.53 0.36
C ARG A 162 -4.40 -15.70 -1.03
N GLN A 163 -4.68 -14.58 -1.71
CA GLN A 163 -5.24 -14.61 -3.06
C GLN A 163 -4.26 -15.25 -4.05
N LEU A 164 -2.99 -14.89 -3.97
CA LEU A 164 -1.94 -15.43 -4.84
C LEU A 164 -1.77 -16.95 -4.68
N LEU A 165 -1.85 -17.45 -3.44
CA LEU A 165 -1.71 -18.87 -3.12
C LEU A 165 -2.88 -19.74 -3.64
N GLN A 166 -4.05 -19.16 -3.93
CA GLN A 166 -5.17 -19.90 -4.52
C GLN A 166 -4.81 -20.55 -5.87
N GLY A 167 -3.91 -19.93 -6.63
CA GLY A 167 -3.40 -20.48 -7.89
C GLY A 167 -2.38 -21.60 -7.74
N GLY A 168 -1.95 -21.92 -6.51
CA GLY A 168 -0.93 -22.91 -6.19
C GLY A 168 0.45 -22.57 -6.79
N PHE A 169 1.51 -23.15 -6.26
CA PHE A 169 2.88 -23.15 -6.81
C PHE A 169 3.47 -24.54 -6.63
N PRO A 170 3.21 -25.43 -7.59
CA PRO A 170 3.67 -26.83 -7.47
C PRO A 170 5.20 -26.95 -7.42
N GLU A 171 5.91 -25.92 -7.84
CA GLU A 171 7.36 -25.80 -7.80
C GLU A 171 7.93 -25.61 -6.38
N TYR A 172 7.10 -25.12 -5.44
CA TYR A 172 7.49 -24.80 -4.06
C TYR A 172 6.44 -25.32 -3.07
N PRO A 173 6.22 -26.63 -2.98
CA PRO A 173 5.10 -27.21 -2.25
C PRO A 173 5.16 -26.95 -0.75
N TYR A 174 6.34 -27.05 -0.15
CA TYR A 174 6.52 -26.83 1.28
C TYR A 174 6.42 -25.35 1.65
N LEU A 175 7.02 -24.46 0.86
CA LEU A 175 6.85 -23.01 1.02
C LEU A 175 5.37 -22.65 0.97
N CYS A 176 4.61 -23.17 0.01
CA CYS A 176 3.17 -22.92 -0.09
C CYS A 176 2.41 -23.41 1.16
N GLU A 177 2.72 -24.59 1.66
CA GLU A 177 2.11 -25.12 2.88
C GLU A 177 2.35 -24.18 4.07
N VAL A 178 3.61 -23.77 4.28
CA VAL A 178 3.99 -22.86 5.38
C VAL A 178 3.29 -21.50 5.23
N LEU A 179 3.26 -20.95 4.01
CA LEU A 179 2.60 -19.67 3.75
C LEU A 179 1.09 -19.74 3.93
N GLN A 180 0.42 -20.83 3.53
CA GLN A 180 -1.01 -21.04 3.76
C GLN A 180 -1.29 -21.03 5.25
N ARG A 181 -0.59 -21.85 6.05
CA ARG A 181 -0.73 -21.89 7.51
C ARG A 181 -0.49 -20.49 8.13
N MET A 182 0.49 -19.74 7.64
CA MET A 182 0.77 -18.38 8.08
C MET A 182 -0.40 -17.44 7.79
N THR A 183 -1.01 -17.51 6.61
CA THR A 183 -2.13 -16.63 6.25
C THR A 183 -3.39 -16.89 7.08
N GLU A 184 -3.53 -18.07 7.70
CA GLU A 184 -4.67 -18.46 8.53
C GLU A 184 -4.53 -17.99 9.99
N LEU A 185 -3.38 -17.46 10.38
CA LEU A 185 -3.18 -16.98 11.75
C LEU A 185 -4.15 -15.86 12.11
N LYS A 186 -4.81 -15.99 13.26
CA LYS A 186 -5.78 -15.01 13.77
C LYS A 186 -5.23 -13.59 13.88
N GLN A 187 -3.94 -13.45 14.18
CA GLN A 187 -3.26 -12.16 14.27
C GLN A 187 -3.22 -11.39 12.93
N PHE A 188 -3.40 -12.07 11.81
CA PHE A 188 -3.43 -11.47 10.46
C PHE A 188 -4.85 -11.38 9.87
N ALA A 189 -5.86 -11.73 10.65
CA ALA A 189 -7.23 -11.50 10.23
C ALA A 189 -7.40 -10.01 9.91
N VAL A 190 -7.72 -9.69 8.66
CA VAL A 190 -8.10 -8.33 8.29
C VAL A 190 -9.38 -8.05 9.07
N VAL A 191 -9.23 -7.28 10.14
CA VAL A 191 -10.38 -6.63 10.73
C VAL A 191 -10.91 -5.71 9.64
N ARG A 192 -11.91 -6.16 8.91
CA ARG A 192 -12.70 -5.31 8.00
C ARG A 192 -13.51 -4.34 8.85
N ASN A 193 -12.81 -3.56 9.65
CA ASN A 193 -13.33 -2.29 10.05
C ASN A 193 -13.45 -1.51 8.73
N ARG A 194 -14.65 -1.55 8.16
CA ARG A 194 -15.12 -0.44 7.35
C ARG A 194 -15.07 0.76 8.29
N ARG A 195 -13.89 1.33 8.44
CA ARG A 195 -13.75 2.68 8.96
C ARG A 195 -14.36 3.54 7.88
N ASN A 196 -15.66 3.74 7.99
CA ASN A 196 -16.30 4.85 7.30
C ASN A 196 -15.41 6.06 7.58
N LEU A 197 -15.14 6.85 6.56
CA LEU A 197 -14.45 8.12 6.78
C LEU A 197 -15.17 8.86 7.91
N THR A 198 -14.55 8.94 9.06
CA THR A 198 -15.11 9.68 10.19
C THR A 198 -14.47 11.07 10.17
N VAL A 199 -15.28 12.07 9.89
CA VAL A 199 -14.88 13.47 9.97
C VAL A 199 -15.36 13.99 11.30
N THR A 200 -14.43 14.32 12.18
CA THR A 200 -14.74 14.98 13.46
C THR A 200 -14.60 16.49 13.27
N VAL A 201 -15.71 17.18 13.36
CA VAL A 201 -15.75 18.67 13.29
C VAL A 201 -15.86 19.19 14.70
N MET A 202 -14.91 20.03 15.10
CA MET A 202 -14.86 20.63 16.43
C MET A 202 -14.83 22.15 16.34
N SER A 203 -15.59 22.82 17.21
CA SER A 203 -15.50 24.25 17.43
C SER A 203 -14.70 24.53 18.72
N PHE A 204 -13.71 25.38 18.63
CA PHE A 204 -12.88 25.71 19.80
C PHE A 204 -12.54 27.20 19.85
N SER A 205 -12.11 27.63 21.01
CA SER A 205 -11.63 29.01 21.23
C SER A 205 -10.11 29.02 21.23
N TYR A 206 -9.50 29.88 20.43
CA TYR A 206 -8.05 30.10 20.42
C TYR A 206 -7.45 30.41 21.78
N ARG A 207 -8.26 30.99 22.70
CA ARG A 207 -7.84 31.25 24.09
C ARG A 207 -7.59 29.95 24.89
N LYS A 208 -8.21 28.84 24.48
CA LYS A 208 -8.06 27.52 25.12
C LYS A 208 -7.05 26.63 24.41
N GLY A 209 -6.45 27.11 23.33
CA GLY A 209 -5.55 26.36 22.50
C GLY A 209 -6.26 25.52 21.42
N ILE A 210 -5.47 24.98 20.52
CA ILE A 210 -5.95 24.06 19.46
C ILE A 210 -6.16 22.68 20.10
N PRO A 211 -7.31 22.00 19.84
CA PRO A 211 -7.54 20.65 20.34
C PRO A 211 -6.44 19.70 19.88
N THR A 212 -6.07 18.76 20.73
CA THR A 212 -5.11 17.71 20.41
C THR A 212 -5.76 16.68 19.50
N ASP A 213 -5.03 16.24 18.47
CA ASP A 213 -5.44 15.12 17.65
C ASP A 213 -5.21 13.80 18.39
N GLU A 214 -6.29 13.17 18.87
CA GLU A 214 -6.25 11.87 19.55
C GLU A 214 -6.07 10.69 18.58
N SER A 215 -6.25 10.93 17.27
CA SER A 215 -6.13 9.87 16.27
C SER A 215 -4.69 9.43 15.98
N GLY A 216 -3.71 10.28 16.33
CA GLY A 216 -2.29 10.04 16.04
C GLY A 216 -1.91 10.15 14.56
N ASN A 217 -2.82 10.57 13.68
CA ASN A 217 -2.61 10.64 12.23
C ASN A 217 -1.98 11.95 11.75
N GLY A 218 -1.61 12.84 12.66
CA GLY A 218 -0.86 14.05 12.30
C GLY A 218 -1.72 15.29 12.09
N GLY A 219 -2.90 15.36 12.70
CA GLY A 219 -3.73 16.55 12.72
C GLY A 219 -4.74 16.63 11.57
N GLY A 220 -5.46 17.74 11.56
CA GLY A 220 -6.51 18.04 10.60
C GLY A 220 -6.40 19.46 10.07
N TYR A 221 -7.47 19.94 9.47
CA TYR A 221 -7.54 21.32 9.02
C TYR A 221 -8.06 22.21 10.16
N VAL A 222 -7.39 23.34 10.36
CA VAL A 222 -7.82 24.38 11.31
C VAL A 222 -8.24 25.60 10.51
N PHE A 223 -9.50 25.96 10.62
CA PHE A 223 -10.06 27.12 9.93
C PHE A 223 -10.20 28.29 10.92
N ASP A 224 -9.59 29.44 10.61
CA ASP A 224 -9.76 30.66 11.40
C ASP A 224 -11.02 31.40 10.97
N CYS A 225 -12.09 31.19 11.75
CA CYS A 225 -13.39 31.82 11.49
C CYS A 225 -13.52 33.21 12.06
N ARG A 226 -12.45 33.85 12.60
CA ARG A 226 -12.54 35.21 13.19
C ARG A 226 -12.78 36.28 12.14
N ALA A 227 -12.42 36.03 10.89
CA ALA A 227 -12.69 36.91 9.76
C ALA A 227 -14.10 36.76 9.19
N VAL A 228 -14.82 35.70 9.56
CA VAL A 228 -16.20 35.49 9.13
C VAL A 228 -17.10 36.47 9.88
N HIS A 229 -18.01 37.08 9.13
CA HIS A 229 -18.98 38.02 9.71
C HIS A 229 -19.81 37.32 10.81
N ASN A 230 -19.80 37.90 12.01
CA ASN A 230 -20.53 37.33 13.14
C ASN A 230 -21.87 38.06 13.32
N PRO A 231 -23.00 37.45 12.89
CA PRO A 231 -24.33 38.07 13.04
C PRO A 231 -24.70 38.38 14.50
N GLY A 232 -24.18 37.60 15.47
CA GLY A 232 -24.46 37.80 16.89
C GLY A 232 -23.95 39.14 17.48
N ARG A 233 -23.20 39.92 16.70
CA ARG A 233 -22.84 41.31 17.07
C ARG A 233 -24.00 42.30 16.93
N TYR A 234 -25.04 41.94 16.19
CA TYR A 234 -26.20 42.80 15.96
C TYR A 234 -27.33 42.45 16.91
N GLU A 235 -27.96 43.47 17.49
CA GLU A 235 -28.99 43.35 18.51
C GLU A 235 -30.14 42.43 18.07
N GLN A 236 -30.55 42.54 16.83
CA GLN A 236 -31.64 41.75 16.22
C GLN A 236 -31.37 40.24 16.15
N TYR A 237 -30.12 39.82 16.25
CA TYR A 237 -29.74 38.41 16.15
C TYR A 237 -29.18 37.83 17.47
N LYS A 238 -29.08 38.60 18.52
CA LYS A 238 -28.52 38.17 19.81
C LYS A 238 -29.25 37.01 20.46
N SER A 239 -30.53 36.86 20.20
CA SER A 239 -31.37 35.80 20.75
C SER A 239 -31.30 34.50 19.90
N LEU A 240 -30.68 34.54 18.73
CA LEU A 240 -30.58 33.40 17.82
C LEU A 240 -29.28 32.62 18.05
N THR A 241 -29.33 31.36 17.72
CA THR A 241 -28.19 30.44 17.79
C THR A 241 -27.69 30.05 16.38
N GLY A 242 -26.49 29.53 16.23
CA GLY A 242 -25.96 29.04 14.96
C GLY A 242 -26.73 27.87 14.34
N ARG A 243 -27.84 27.44 14.96
CA ARG A 243 -28.75 26.42 14.41
C ARG A 243 -29.99 27.03 13.76
N ASP A 244 -30.15 28.34 13.89
CA ASP A 244 -31.31 29.05 13.30
C ASP A 244 -31.05 29.31 11.81
N LEU A 245 -31.98 28.89 10.95
CA LEU A 245 -31.88 29.01 9.50
C LEU A 245 -31.59 30.42 9.03
N SER A 246 -32.16 31.43 9.69
CA SER A 246 -31.92 32.83 9.40
C SER A 246 -30.45 33.24 9.56
N LEU A 247 -29.76 32.68 10.57
CA LEU A 247 -28.35 32.95 10.79
C LEU A 247 -27.46 32.15 9.82
N ILE A 248 -27.87 30.95 9.46
CA ILE A 248 -27.16 30.11 8.46
C ILE A 248 -27.10 30.84 7.13
N HIS A 249 -28.21 31.36 6.64
CA HIS A 249 -28.27 32.12 5.40
C HIS A 249 -27.49 33.45 5.40
N ILE A 250 -27.41 34.12 6.54
CA ILE A 250 -26.61 35.35 6.67
C ILE A 250 -25.10 35.04 6.74
N SER A 251 -24.76 33.87 7.23
CA SER A 251 -23.36 33.41 7.38
C SER A 251 -22.87 32.60 6.18
N GLU A 252 -23.72 32.36 5.19
CA GLU A 252 -23.25 31.64 3.96
C GLU A 252 -22.09 32.42 3.36
N PRO A 253 -20.92 31.80 3.25
CA PRO A 253 -19.82 32.43 2.54
C PRO A 253 -20.25 32.61 1.10
N THR A 254 -20.35 33.84 0.65
CA THR A 254 -20.40 34.19 -0.75
C THR A 254 -19.32 33.36 -1.44
N ARG A 255 -19.74 32.45 -2.35
CA ARG A 255 -18.93 31.59 -3.22
C ARG A 255 -17.43 31.76 -2.98
N LEU A 256 -16.79 30.74 -2.43
CA LEU A 256 -15.37 30.54 -2.64
C LEU A 256 -15.18 30.39 -4.14
N ASP A 257 -14.74 31.44 -4.79
CA ASP A 257 -14.17 31.33 -6.13
C ASP A 257 -12.95 30.42 -5.94
N VAL A 258 -13.05 29.24 -6.50
CA VAL A 258 -11.96 28.25 -6.57
C VAL A 258 -10.90 28.88 -7.46
N ILE A 259 -9.80 29.27 -6.82
CA ILE A 259 -8.55 29.57 -7.53
C ILE A 259 -7.79 28.26 -7.76
#